data_959a5d5823a4ff1e4db13639799d8707
#
_entry.id   959a5d5823a4ff1e4db13639799d8707
#
_cell.length_a   1.000
_cell.length_b   1.000
_cell.length_c   1.000
_cell.angle_alpha   90.00
_cell.angle_beta   90.00
_cell.angle_gamma   90.00
#
_symmetry.space_group_name_H-M   'P 1'
#
loop_
_entity.id
_entity.type
_entity.pdbx_description
1 polymer ?
#
loop_
_entity_poly.entity_id
_entity_poly.type
_entity_poly.pdbx_seq_one_letter_code
_entity_poly.pdbx_strand_id
1 'polypeptide(L)'
;YQTLRDNKGIKKEVLTDDSGNDRDNAGIAQALDLVGILPNEVINSSDPIVNHNLEGWFAPDTYYYGEGSTDKQVLTDLYKRQQQVLTEAWENRAPNLPYKTPYEALVMASIIEKETSVAEERPLVSAVFRNRLDKGMRMQTDPTIIYGMGSRYEGNIRRKDIDEKTSYNTYQIDGLPPTPIALPSAASIEATLHPADSDALYFVATGNGGHKFTNSLAAHNQAVKEYLGVMREKKSQTPPQ
;
A
#
# COMPACT_ATOMS: atom_id res chain seq x y z
N TYR A 1 8.62 6.60 -10.57
CA TYR A 1 8.94 7.41 -11.77
C TYR A 1 10.41 7.89 -11.79
N GLN A 2 11.01 8.27 -10.65
CA GLN A 2 12.37 8.82 -10.59
C GLN A 2 13.42 7.90 -11.27
N THR A 3 13.37 6.59 -10.99
CA THR A 3 14.27 5.61 -11.62
C THR A 3 14.19 5.63 -13.15
N LEU A 4 12.99 5.80 -13.71
CA LEU A 4 12.82 5.91 -15.16
C LEU A 4 13.30 7.27 -15.69
N ARG A 5 13.07 8.36 -14.94
CA ARG A 5 13.57 9.69 -15.30
C ARG A 5 15.09 9.72 -15.37
N ASP A 6 15.75 9.07 -14.43
CA ASP A 6 17.21 9.04 -14.32
C ASP A 6 17.88 8.09 -15.33
N ASN A 7 17.13 7.17 -15.93
CA ASN A 7 17.66 6.20 -16.89
C ASN A 7 17.90 6.84 -18.25
N LYS A 8 19.17 6.99 -18.63
CA LYS A 8 19.59 7.60 -19.91
C LYS A 8 19.32 6.73 -21.14
N GLY A 9 19.15 5.41 -20.97
CA GLY A 9 18.85 4.48 -22.05
C GLY A 9 17.37 4.46 -22.46
N ILE A 10 16.49 5.09 -21.67
CA ILE A 10 15.04 5.14 -21.91
C ILE A 10 14.66 6.52 -22.44
N LYS A 11 13.97 6.57 -23.58
CA LYS A 11 13.42 7.80 -24.13
C LYS A 11 12.22 8.27 -23.31
N LYS A 12 12.16 9.57 -23.04
CA LYS A 12 11.09 10.19 -22.24
C LYS A 12 9.98 10.70 -23.16
N GLU A 13 8.81 10.08 -23.10
CA GLU A 13 7.62 10.45 -23.88
C GLU A 13 6.43 10.81 -22.95
N VAL A 14 6.41 10.22 -21.75
CA VAL A 14 5.30 10.33 -20.82
C VAL A 14 5.68 11.10 -19.56
N LEU A 15 6.88 10.87 -19.03
CA LEU A 15 7.31 11.47 -17.76
C LEU A 15 7.73 12.94 -17.91
N THR A 16 8.00 13.40 -19.15
CA THR A 16 8.29 14.80 -19.44
C THR A 16 7.34 15.34 -20.51
N ASP A 17 7.12 16.66 -20.49
CA ASP A 17 6.40 17.38 -21.57
C ASP A 17 7.33 17.68 -22.77
N ASP A 18 6.77 18.28 -23.82
CA ASP A 18 7.52 18.63 -25.03
C ASP A 18 8.62 19.68 -24.79
N SER A 19 8.57 20.37 -23.66
CA SER A 19 9.59 21.33 -23.21
C SER A 19 10.64 20.69 -22.29
N GLY A 20 10.50 19.39 -21.98
CA GLY A 20 11.41 18.65 -21.11
C GLY A 20 11.16 18.82 -19.60
N ASN A 21 10.02 19.41 -19.20
CA ASN A 21 9.64 19.51 -17.80
C ASN A 21 8.93 18.24 -17.32
N ASP A 22 9.10 17.91 -16.06
CA ASP A 22 8.41 16.77 -15.44
C ASP A 22 6.88 16.97 -15.45
N ARG A 23 6.16 15.96 -15.97
CA ARG A 23 4.69 15.93 -15.87
C ARG A 23 4.27 15.57 -14.45
N ASP A 24 3.16 16.15 -14.02
CA ASP A 24 2.43 15.73 -12.83
C ASP A 24 1.65 14.43 -13.07
N ASN A 25 0.99 13.91 -12.02
CA ASN A 25 0.20 12.68 -12.10
C ASN A 25 -0.93 12.79 -13.14
N ALA A 26 -1.59 13.93 -13.27
CA ALA A 26 -2.65 14.14 -14.25
C ALA A 26 -2.13 14.08 -15.68
N GLY A 27 -1.00 14.72 -15.96
CA GLY A 27 -0.34 14.67 -17.26
C GLY A 27 0.17 13.28 -17.63
N ILE A 28 0.69 12.53 -16.65
CA ILE A 28 1.11 11.14 -16.84
C ILE A 28 -0.11 10.24 -17.11
N ALA A 29 -1.19 10.37 -16.32
CA ALA A 29 -2.41 9.60 -16.51
C ALA A 29 -3.03 9.84 -17.89
N GLN A 30 -3.03 11.08 -18.37
CA GLN A 30 -3.51 11.45 -19.70
C GLN A 30 -2.60 10.86 -20.80
N ALA A 31 -1.28 10.97 -20.67
CA ALA A 31 -0.33 10.47 -21.67
C ALA A 31 -0.33 8.94 -21.80
N LEU A 32 -0.73 8.23 -20.74
CA LEU A 32 -0.89 6.78 -20.71
C LEU A 32 -2.33 6.33 -21.04
N ASP A 33 -3.29 7.25 -21.23
CA ASP A 33 -4.72 6.95 -21.39
C ASP A 33 -5.32 6.19 -20.19
N LEU A 34 -4.89 6.55 -18.99
CA LEU A 34 -5.30 5.90 -17.74
C LEU A 34 -6.31 6.73 -16.90
N VAL A 35 -6.74 7.90 -17.38
CA VAL A 35 -7.70 8.73 -16.63
C VAL A 35 -9.00 7.97 -16.37
N GLY A 36 -9.49 7.22 -17.35
CA GLY A 36 -10.76 6.49 -17.27
C GLY A 36 -10.79 5.30 -16.29
N ILE A 37 -9.63 4.89 -15.75
CA ILE A 37 -9.58 3.79 -14.77
C ILE A 37 -9.61 4.29 -13.32
N LEU A 38 -9.37 5.58 -13.11
CA LEU A 38 -9.36 6.17 -11.78
C LEU A 38 -10.79 6.46 -11.32
N PRO A 39 -11.11 6.25 -10.04
CA PRO A 39 -12.39 6.66 -9.46
C PRO A 39 -12.59 8.18 -9.56
N ASN A 40 -13.85 8.60 -9.71
CA ASN A 40 -14.20 10.02 -9.82
C ASN A 40 -13.73 10.85 -8.62
N GLU A 41 -13.77 10.28 -7.43
CA GLU A 41 -13.28 10.91 -6.19
C GLU A 41 -11.77 11.14 -6.22
N VAL A 42 -11.01 10.33 -6.95
CA VAL A 42 -9.57 10.51 -7.15
C VAL A 42 -9.30 11.57 -8.21
N ILE A 43 -10.02 11.53 -9.32
CA ILE A 43 -9.85 12.50 -10.42
C ILE A 43 -10.21 13.93 -9.96
N ASN A 44 -11.30 14.07 -9.19
CA ASN A 44 -11.85 15.35 -8.78
C ASN A 44 -11.41 15.76 -7.36
N SER A 45 -10.44 15.11 -6.78
CA SER A 45 -9.96 15.44 -5.43
C SER A 45 -9.26 16.80 -5.40
N SER A 46 -9.57 17.59 -4.40
CA SER A 46 -8.81 18.81 -4.08
C SER A 46 -7.51 18.54 -3.31
N ASP A 47 -7.35 17.34 -2.78
CA ASP A 47 -6.11 16.90 -2.12
C ASP A 47 -5.07 16.54 -3.19
N PRO A 48 -3.94 17.27 -3.26
CA PRO A 48 -2.92 17.05 -4.29
C PRO A 48 -2.25 15.66 -4.20
N ILE A 49 -2.29 15.00 -3.04
CA ILE A 49 -1.77 13.63 -2.89
C ILE A 49 -2.74 12.63 -3.54
N VAL A 50 -4.04 12.90 -3.50
CA VAL A 50 -5.09 12.04 -4.04
C VAL A 50 -5.32 12.29 -5.53
N ASN A 51 -5.27 13.56 -5.97
CA ASN A 51 -5.64 13.96 -7.32
C ASN A 51 -4.84 13.24 -8.39
N HIS A 52 -5.52 12.47 -9.26
CA HIS A 52 -4.93 11.66 -10.34
C HIS A 52 -3.81 10.72 -9.88
N ASN A 53 -3.84 10.26 -8.63
CA ASN A 53 -2.80 9.39 -8.08
C ASN A 53 -2.85 8.01 -8.74
N LEU A 54 -1.75 7.63 -9.40
CA LEU A 54 -1.56 6.35 -10.09
C LEU A 54 -0.85 5.29 -9.23
N GLU A 55 -0.66 5.55 -7.91
CA GLU A 55 -0.06 4.55 -7.02
C GLU A 55 -0.85 3.23 -7.07
N GLY A 56 -0.14 2.11 -7.03
CA GLY A 56 -0.74 0.77 -7.08
C GLY A 56 -0.98 0.20 -8.47
N TRP A 57 -1.05 1.04 -9.52
CA TRP A 57 -1.42 0.60 -10.85
C TRP A 57 -0.29 0.00 -11.69
N PHE A 58 0.94 -0.06 -11.18
CA PHE A 58 2.10 -0.61 -11.87
C PHE A 58 2.64 -1.83 -11.12
N ALA A 59 2.80 -2.96 -11.81
CA ALA A 59 3.29 -4.18 -11.17
C ALA A 59 4.76 -4.02 -10.73
N PRO A 60 5.07 -4.26 -9.45
CA PRO A 60 6.44 -4.24 -8.94
C PRO A 60 7.14 -5.53 -9.34
N ASP A 61 8.07 -5.46 -10.29
CA ASP A 61 8.88 -6.60 -10.74
C ASP A 61 10.18 -6.10 -11.39
N THR A 62 11.05 -7.02 -11.77
CA THR A 62 12.25 -6.71 -12.54
C THR A 62 11.96 -6.85 -14.03
N TYR A 63 12.12 -5.76 -14.76
CA TYR A 63 11.86 -5.70 -16.19
C TYR A 63 13.14 -5.41 -16.96
N TYR A 64 13.30 -6.05 -18.13
CA TYR A 64 14.43 -5.85 -19.03
C TYR A 64 13.95 -5.14 -20.29
N TYR A 65 14.51 -3.95 -20.59
CA TYR A 65 14.20 -3.18 -21.77
C TYR A 65 15.45 -2.94 -22.61
N GLY A 66 15.30 -3.04 -23.93
CA GLY A 66 16.37 -2.74 -24.88
C GLY A 66 16.69 -1.25 -24.95
N GLU A 67 17.86 -0.93 -25.46
CA GLU A 67 18.23 0.46 -25.77
C GLU A 67 17.22 1.09 -26.75
N GLY A 68 16.80 2.30 -26.47
CA GLY A 68 15.81 3.02 -27.27
C GLY A 68 14.34 2.75 -26.89
N SER A 69 14.07 1.88 -25.91
CA SER A 69 12.72 1.75 -25.32
C SER A 69 12.25 3.09 -24.73
N THR A 70 10.94 3.31 -24.72
CA THR A 70 10.35 4.53 -24.17
C THR A 70 9.76 4.29 -22.78
N ASP A 71 9.70 5.32 -21.95
CA ASP A 71 9.01 5.29 -20.65
C ASP A 71 7.52 4.96 -20.81
N LYS A 72 6.90 5.35 -21.93
CA LYS A 72 5.53 4.96 -22.28
C LYS A 72 5.38 3.46 -22.42
N GLN A 73 6.30 2.80 -23.15
CA GLN A 73 6.27 1.33 -23.30
C GLN A 73 6.43 0.65 -21.94
N VAL A 74 7.45 1.07 -21.17
CA VAL A 74 7.71 0.51 -19.83
C VAL A 74 6.48 0.64 -18.94
N LEU A 75 5.95 1.83 -18.77
CA LEU A 75 4.80 2.07 -17.89
C LEU A 75 3.52 1.36 -18.38
N THR A 76 3.32 1.29 -19.71
CA THR A 76 2.17 0.55 -20.26
C THR A 76 2.26 -0.95 -19.95
N ASP A 77 3.45 -1.55 -20.05
CA ASP A 77 3.65 -2.97 -19.78
C ASP A 77 3.47 -3.28 -18.28
N LEU A 78 4.00 -2.42 -17.40
CA LEU A 78 3.80 -2.52 -15.96
C LEU A 78 2.31 -2.42 -15.59
N TYR A 79 1.60 -1.47 -16.19
CA TYR A 79 0.17 -1.30 -16.00
C TYR A 79 -0.63 -2.53 -16.45
N LYS A 80 -0.39 -3.01 -17.68
CA LYS A 80 -1.08 -4.20 -18.22
C LYS A 80 -0.85 -5.42 -17.34
N ARG A 81 0.36 -5.60 -16.84
CA ARG A 81 0.68 -6.68 -15.92
C ARG A 81 -0.10 -6.59 -14.62
N GLN A 82 -0.15 -5.40 -14.01
CA GLN A 82 -0.91 -5.19 -12.77
C GLN A 82 -2.40 -5.39 -12.98
N GLN A 83 -2.94 -4.87 -14.09
CA GLN A 83 -4.33 -5.04 -14.45
C GLN A 83 -4.70 -6.52 -14.62
N GLN A 84 -3.86 -7.28 -15.32
CA GLN A 84 -4.07 -8.72 -15.48
C GLN A 84 -4.13 -9.44 -14.14
N VAL A 85 -3.13 -9.23 -13.29
CA VAL A 85 -3.05 -9.85 -11.94
C VAL A 85 -4.29 -9.49 -11.11
N LEU A 86 -4.66 -8.21 -11.10
CA LEU A 86 -5.82 -7.75 -10.32
C LEU A 86 -7.13 -8.33 -10.85
N THR A 87 -7.32 -8.40 -12.17
CA THR A 87 -8.53 -8.93 -12.79
C THR A 87 -8.67 -10.43 -12.52
N GLU A 88 -7.62 -11.22 -12.75
CA GLU A 88 -7.62 -12.66 -12.49
C GLU A 88 -7.90 -12.98 -11.02
N ALA A 89 -7.24 -12.27 -10.10
CA ALA A 89 -7.46 -12.45 -8.66
C ALA A 89 -8.88 -12.03 -8.23
N TRP A 90 -9.41 -10.93 -8.80
CA TRP A 90 -10.75 -10.44 -8.50
C TRP A 90 -11.84 -11.41 -8.97
N GLU A 91 -11.70 -12.02 -10.15
CA GLU A 91 -12.64 -12.99 -10.69
C GLU A 91 -12.69 -14.27 -9.83
N ASN A 92 -11.55 -14.67 -9.28
CA ASN A 92 -11.41 -15.88 -8.45
C ASN A 92 -11.51 -15.61 -6.93
N ARG A 93 -11.87 -14.39 -6.51
CA ARG A 93 -11.87 -13.97 -5.11
C ARG A 93 -12.77 -14.81 -4.20
N ALA A 94 -12.38 -14.92 -2.93
CA ALA A 94 -13.23 -15.52 -1.90
C ALA A 94 -14.58 -14.78 -1.79
N PRO A 95 -15.65 -15.46 -1.39
CA PRO A 95 -16.95 -14.83 -1.17
C PRO A 95 -16.93 -13.90 0.05
N ASN A 96 -17.91 -12.98 0.11
CA ASN A 96 -18.18 -12.13 1.27
C ASN A 96 -17.00 -11.25 1.70
N LEU A 97 -16.24 -10.74 0.75
CA LEU A 97 -15.21 -9.72 1.01
C LEU A 97 -15.83 -8.34 1.15
N PRO A 98 -15.28 -7.44 1.98
CA PRO A 98 -15.83 -6.11 2.20
C PRO A 98 -15.56 -5.14 1.03
N TYR A 99 -14.82 -5.55 0.01
CA TYR A 99 -14.46 -4.71 -1.14
C TYR A 99 -15.57 -4.73 -2.19
N LYS A 100 -15.99 -3.56 -2.65
CA LYS A 100 -17.04 -3.40 -3.68
C LYS A 100 -16.48 -3.41 -5.09
N THR A 101 -15.21 -3.01 -5.26
CA THR A 101 -14.55 -2.86 -6.56
C THR A 101 -13.15 -3.47 -6.53
N PRO A 102 -12.59 -3.84 -7.70
CA PRO A 102 -11.18 -4.22 -7.80
C PRO A 102 -10.23 -3.13 -7.27
N TYR A 103 -10.61 -1.86 -7.43
CA TYR A 103 -9.81 -0.74 -6.94
C TYR A 103 -9.70 -0.74 -5.41
N GLU A 104 -10.80 -0.96 -4.68
CA GLU A 104 -10.76 -1.09 -3.21
C GLU A 104 -9.87 -2.25 -2.77
N ALA A 105 -9.90 -3.36 -3.50
CA ALA A 105 -8.98 -4.48 -3.25
C ALA A 105 -7.52 -4.09 -3.51
N LEU A 106 -7.25 -3.30 -4.56
CA LEU A 106 -5.91 -2.80 -4.84
C LEU A 106 -5.41 -1.86 -3.72
N VAL A 107 -6.28 -0.99 -3.20
CA VAL A 107 -5.97 -0.14 -2.04
C VAL A 107 -5.57 -1.00 -0.84
N MET A 108 -6.38 -2.00 -0.49
CA MET A 108 -6.06 -2.90 0.64
C MET A 108 -4.77 -3.69 0.38
N ALA A 109 -4.56 -4.21 -0.82
CA ALA A 109 -3.35 -4.95 -1.17
C ALA A 109 -2.08 -4.10 -0.96
N SER A 110 -2.14 -2.81 -1.26
CA SER A 110 -1.04 -1.88 -1.03
C SER A 110 -0.72 -1.68 0.46
N ILE A 111 -1.72 -1.76 1.32
CA ILE A 111 -1.54 -1.70 2.78
C ILE A 111 -0.87 -2.99 3.27
N ILE A 112 -1.36 -4.16 2.83
CA ILE A 112 -0.78 -5.46 3.19
C ILE A 112 0.68 -5.56 2.73
N GLU A 113 1.00 -5.05 1.54
CA GLU A 113 2.38 -4.97 1.02
C GLU A 113 3.32 -4.22 1.96
N LYS A 114 2.82 -3.18 2.63
CA LYS A 114 3.60 -2.35 3.54
C LYS A 114 3.62 -2.86 4.99
N GLU A 115 2.69 -3.73 5.37
CA GLU A 115 2.57 -4.23 6.74
C GLU A 115 3.49 -5.41 7.03
N THR A 116 3.68 -6.31 6.09
CA THR A 116 4.54 -7.47 6.35
C THR A 116 5.39 -7.86 5.15
N SER A 117 6.67 -8.13 5.44
CA SER A 117 7.60 -8.77 4.50
C SER A 117 7.53 -10.31 4.59
N VAL A 118 6.85 -10.87 5.60
CA VAL A 118 6.71 -12.31 5.82
C VAL A 118 5.58 -12.83 4.95
N ALA A 119 5.93 -13.60 3.93
CA ALA A 119 4.99 -14.06 2.89
C ALA A 119 3.83 -14.87 3.49
N GLU A 120 4.13 -15.74 4.45
CA GLU A 120 3.19 -16.64 5.11
C GLU A 120 2.16 -15.91 5.98
N GLU A 121 2.48 -14.68 6.41
CA GLU A 121 1.59 -13.87 7.25
C GLU A 121 0.63 -12.99 6.46
N ARG A 122 0.87 -12.74 5.17
CA ARG A 122 0.00 -11.86 4.36
C ARG A 122 -1.48 -12.24 4.42
N PRO A 123 -1.88 -13.52 4.29
CA PRO A 123 -3.29 -13.90 4.43
C PRO A 123 -3.87 -13.65 5.83
N LEU A 124 -3.06 -13.75 6.90
CA LEU A 124 -3.49 -13.44 8.27
C LEU A 124 -3.64 -11.93 8.49
N VAL A 125 -2.69 -11.13 8.00
CA VAL A 125 -2.80 -9.66 8.01
C VAL A 125 -4.04 -9.20 7.26
N SER A 126 -4.29 -9.80 6.09
CA SER A 126 -5.51 -9.57 5.31
C SER A 126 -6.78 -9.90 6.11
N ALA A 127 -6.79 -11.05 6.80
CA ALA A 127 -7.92 -11.45 7.64
C ALA A 127 -8.21 -10.43 8.75
N VAL A 128 -7.17 -9.87 9.40
CA VAL A 128 -7.35 -8.83 10.42
C VAL A 128 -8.05 -7.60 9.83
N PHE A 129 -7.57 -7.08 8.71
CA PHE A 129 -8.18 -5.90 8.10
C PHE A 129 -9.58 -6.16 7.57
N ARG A 130 -9.83 -7.32 6.94
CA ARG A 130 -11.18 -7.75 6.55
C ARG A 130 -12.12 -7.76 7.77
N ASN A 131 -11.72 -8.41 8.86
CA ASN A 131 -12.53 -8.54 10.06
C ASN A 131 -12.81 -7.17 10.71
N ARG A 132 -11.84 -6.25 10.67
CA ARG A 132 -12.03 -4.87 11.14
C ARG A 132 -13.04 -4.12 10.29
N LEU A 133 -12.92 -4.16 8.97
CA LEU A 133 -13.86 -3.52 8.05
C LEU A 133 -15.29 -4.07 8.24
N ASP A 134 -15.45 -5.40 8.34
CA ASP A 134 -16.75 -6.06 8.58
C ASP A 134 -17.40 -5.61 9.91
N LYS A 135 -16.60 -5.26 10.91
CA LYS A 135 -17.07 -4.76 12.22
C LYS A 135 -17.17 -3.24 12.30
N GLY A 136 -16.91 -2.51 11.22
CA GLY A 136 -16.87 -1.05 11.22
C GLY A 136 -15.75 -0.47 12.09
N MET A 137 -14.68 -1.23 12.31
CA MET A 137 -13.49 -0.78 13.04
C MET A 137 -12.56 -0.03 12.11
N ARG A 138 -11.91 1.02 12.61
CA ARG A 138 -10.83 1.69 11.89
C ARG A 138 -9.65 0.76 11.70
N MET A 139 -8.95 0.90 10.58
CA MET A 139 -7.81 0.01 10.29
C MET A 139 -6.62 0.29 11.19
N GLN A 140 -6.33 1.56 11.52
CA GLN A 140 -5.28 1.98 12.45
C GLN A 140 -3.90 1.41 12.08
N THR A 141 -3.48 1.66 10.85
CA THR A 141 -2.25 1.15 10.27
C THR A 141 -1.27 2.28 9.97
N ASP A 142 -0.06 2.19 10.51
CA ASP A 142 0.98 3.20 10.42
C ASP A 142 1.42 3.54 8.98
N PRO A 143 1.57 2.58 8.06
CA PRO A 143 1.94 2.86 6.68
C PRO A 143 1.05 3.90 5.98
N THR A 144 -0.23 3.96 6.32
CA THR A 144 -1.14 4.95 5.74
C THR A 144 -0.84 6.37 6.22
N ILE A 145 -0.49 6.54 7.51
CA ILE A 145 -0.04 7.84 8.04
C ILE A 145 1.25 8.26 7.35
N ILE A 146 2.22 7.34 7.28
CA ILE A 146 3.54 7.59 6.65
C ILE A 146 3.35 8.07 5.20
N TYR A 147 2.49 7.40 4.44
CA TYR A 147 2.19 7.80 3.06
C TYR A 147 1.59 9.21 2.99
N GLY A 148 0.58 9.49 3.80
CA GLY A 148 -0.06 10.80 3.87
C GLY A 148 0.87 11.93 4.36
N MET A 149 1.90 11.62 5.15
CA MET A 149 2.93 12.57 5.56
C MET A 149 3.89 12.91 4.41
N GLY A 150 4.13 11.97 3.49
CA GLY A 150 5.08 12.16 2.39
C GLY A 150 6.44 12.63 2.88
N SER A 151 6.95 13.73 2.34
CA SER A 151 8.26 14.30 2.72
C SER A 151 8.35 14.81 4.16
N ARG A 152 7.23 14.95 4.87
CA ARG A 152 7.20 15.33 6.30
C ARG A 152 7.61 14.17 7.23
N TYR A 153 7.66 12.94 6.71
CA TYR A 153 8.06 11.78 7.49
C TYR A 153 9.59 11.75 7.70
N GLU A 154 10.00 11.89 8.95
CA GLU A 154 11.41 11.91 9.38
C GLU A 154 11.83 10.61 10.08
N GLY A 155 11.20 9.48 9.74
CA GLY A 155 11.53 8.17 10.32
C GLY A 155 10.81 7.85 11.64
N ASN A 156 9.93 8.72 12.12
CA ASN A 156 9.16 8.51 13.35
C ASN A 156 7.76 9.12 13.26
N ILE A 157 6.74 8.40 13.75
CA ILE A 157 5.36 8.89 13.88
C ILE A 157 5.19 9.43 15.30
N ARG A 158 4.82 10.70 15.41
CA ARG A 158 4.58 11.39 16.68
C ARG A 158 3.09 11.36 17.02
N ARG A 159 2.75 11.61 18.28
CA ARG A 159 1.35 11.67 18.71
C ARG A 159 0.49 12.64 17.87
N LYS A 160 1.03 13.83 17.54
CA LYS A 160 0.36 14.81 16.68
C LYS A 160 0.01 14.24 15.29
N ASP A 161 0.85 13.37 14.74
CA ASP A 161 0.65 12.77 13.41
C ASP A 161 -0.48 11.73 13.45
N ILE A 162 -0.62 11.00 14.58
CA ILE A 162 -1.74 10.08 14.83
C ILE A 162 -3.07 10.85 15.00
N ASP A 163 -3.03 12.03 15.61
CA ASP A 163 -4.21 12.83 15.90
C ASP A 163 -4.62 13.74 14.72
N GLU A 164 -3.73 13.93 13.71
CA GLU A 164 -4.00 14.76 12.53
C GLU A 164 -5.04 14.10 11.62
N LYS A 165 -6.08 14.86 11.21
CA LYS A 165 -7.09 14.39 10.25
C LYS A 165 -6.60 14.62 8.83
N THR A 166 -6.17 13.56 8.17
CA THR A 166 -5.81 13.56 6.74
C THR A 166 -6.58 12.49 6.00
N SER A 167 -6.62 12.56 4.68
CA SER A 167 -7.27 11.58 3.81
C SER A 167 -6.71 10.15 3.97
N TYR A 168 -5.47 10.02 4.45
CA TYR A 168 -4.77 8.75 4.60
C TYR A 168 -4.68 8.26 6.05
N ASN A 169 -5.01 9.07 7.05
CA ASN A 169 -4.84 8.68 8.44
C ASN A 169 -5.94 7.71 8.90
N THR A 170 -5.69 6.42 8.79
CA THR A 170 -6.64 5.36 9.17
C THR A 170 -6.86 5.22 10.68
N TYR A 171 -6.20 6.02 11.52
CA TYR A 171 -6.57 6.22 12.92
C TYR A 171 -7.72 7.22 13.07
N GLN A 172 -7.96 8.08 12.06
CA GLN A 172 -8.94 9.18 12.09
C GLN A 172 -10.07 9.01 11.08
N ILE A 173 -9.87 8.24 10.00
CA ILE A 173 -10.89 7.94 9.01
C ILE A 173 -11.44 6.53 9.19
N ASP A 174 -12.66 6.31 8.75
CA ASP A 174 -13.30 5.00 8.68
C ASP A 174 -13.10 4.41 7.28
N GLY A 175 -12.89 3.09 7.20
CA GLY A 175 -12.68 2.39 5.93
C GLY A 175 -11.29 2.57 5.34
N LEU A 176 -11.23 2.50 4.00
CA LEU A 176 -10.00 2.55 3.21
C LEU A 176 -9.53 4.00 2.97
N PRO A 177 -8.22 4.24 2.83
CA PRO A 177 -7.73 5.49 2.28
C PRO A 177 -8.16 5.63 0.80
N PRO A 178 -8.11 6.84 0.24
CA PRO A 178 -8.66 7.11 -1.10
C PRO A 178 -7.89 6.46 -2.24
N THR A 179 -6.59 6.17 -2.04
CA THR A 179 -5.75 5.55 -3.07
C THR A 179 -4.85 4.47 -2.46
N PRO A 180 -4.27 3.57 -3.28
CA PRO A 180 -3.16 2.75 -2.84
C PRO A 180 -2.01 3.59 -2.26
N ILE A 181 -1.22 2.98 -1.37
CA ILE A 181 -0.07 3.62 -0.69
C ILE A 181 1.28 3.00 -1.09
N ALA A 182 1.25 2.04 -1.99
CA ALA A 182 2.41 1.36 -2.56
C ALA A 182 2.01 0.65 -3.85
N LEU A 183 3.00 0.12 -4.58
CA LEU A 183 2.78 -0.83 -5.66
C LEU A 183 2.66 -2.24 -5.06
N PRO A 184 1.45 -2.84 -4.97
CA PRO A 184 1.31 -4.16 -4.37
C PRO A 184 1.78 -5.26 -5.32
N SER A 185 2.48 -6.24 -4.77
CA SER A 185 2.84 -7.48 -5.48
C SER A 185 1.60 -8.35 -5.76
N ALA A 186 1.74 -9.28 -6.72
CA ALA A 186 0.71 -10.29 -6.98
C ALA A 186 0.35 -11.09 -5.70
N ALA A 187 1.34 -11.37 -4.85
CA ALA A 187 1.13 -12.08 -3.60
C ALA A 187 0.29 -11.26 -2.58
N SER A 188 0.45 -9.95 -2.54
CA SER A 188 -0.37 -9.08 -1.67
C SER A 188 -1.79 -8.92 -2.21
N ILE A 189 -1.98 -8.87 -3.53
CA ILE A 189 -3.29 -8.87 -4.18
C ILE A 189 -4.01 -10.20 -3.90
N GLU A 190 -3.34 -11.31 -4.08
CA GLU A 190 -3.87 -12.64 -3.80
C GLU A 190 -4.27 -12.80 -2.33
N ALA A 191 -3.40 -12.41 -1.39
CA ALA A 191 -3.70 -12.45 0.03
C ALA A 191 -4.89 -11.56 0.43
N THR A 192 -5.08 -10.43 -0.24
CA THR A 192 -6.23 -9.54 -0.03
C THR A 192 -7.53 -10.23 -0.41
N LEU A 193 -7.53 -10.95 -1.50
CA LEU A 193 -8.72 -11.57 -2.09
C LEU A 193 -8.96 -13.01 -1.59
N HIS A 194 -7.95 -13.60 -0.93
CA HIS A 194 -8.02 -14.89 -0.24
C HIS A 194 -7.47 -14.78 1.19
N PRO A 195 -8.12 -14.02 2.08
CA PRO A 195 -7.69 -13.89 3.47
C PRO A 195 -7.76 -15.25 4.18
N ALA A 196 -6.89 -15.46 5.16
CA ALA A 196 -6.95 -16.64 6.01
C ALA A 196 -8.29 -16.76 6.75
N ASP A 197 -8.71 -17.97 7.06
CA ASP A 197 -9.81 -18.22 7.98
C ASP A 197 -9.33 -17.95 9.41
N SER A 198 -9.64 -16.75 9.90
CA SER A 198 -9.20 -16.25 11.21
C SER A 198 -10.17 -15.20 11.74
N ASP A 199 -10.38 -15.22 13.05
CA ASP A 199 -11.17 -14.22 13.78
C ASP A 199 -10.31 -13.09 14.38
N ALA A 200 -9.00 -13.06 14.07
CA ALA A 200 -8.08 -12.06 14.58
C ALA A 200 -8.51 -10.63 14.20
N LEU A 201 -8.34 -9.71 15.15
CA LEU A 201 -8.63 -8.28 15.01
C LEU A 201 -7.40 -7.41 15.22
N TYR A 202 -6.32 -7.98 15.73
CA TYR A 202 -5.08 -7.28 16.09
C TYR A 202 -3.88 -8.14 15.72
N PHE A 203 -2.79 -7.48 15.41
CA PHE A 203 -1.46 -8.10 15.34
C PHE A 203 -0.41 -7.15 15.91
N VAL A 204 0.69 -7.69 16.37
CA VAL A 204 1.86 -6.95 16.86
C VAL A 204 3.11 -7.76 16.58
N ALA A 205 4.20 -7.09 16.25
CA ALA A 205 5.49 -7.75 16.05
C ALA A 205 5.92 -8.55 17.30
N THR A 206 6.52 -9.72 17.08
CA THR A 206 7.05 -10.54 18.19
C THR A 206 8.42 -10.06 18.69
N GLY A 207 9.10 -9.23 17.90
CA GLY A 207 10.48 -8.83 18.15
C GLY A 207 11.53 -9.86 17.72
N ASN A 208 11.10 -11.06 17.28
CA ASN A 208 11.98 -12.14 16.81
C ASN A 208 11.73 -12.52 15.34
N GLY A 209 11.07 -11.62 14.60
CA GLY A 209 10.54 -11.85 13.26
C GLY A 209 9.08 -12.32 13.32
N GLY A 210 8.26 -11.81 12.40
CA GLY A 210 6.84 -12.11 12.34
C GLY A 210 5.99 -11.42 13.40
N HIS A 211 4.70 -11.78 13.42
CA HIS A 211 3.66 -11.14 14.23
C HIS A 211 2.90 -12.16 15.09
N LYS A 212 2.37 -11.69 16.21
CA LYS A 212 1.38 -12.38 17.03
C LYS A 212 0.00 -11.82 16.73
N PHE A 213 -0.91 -12.68 16.32
CA PHE A 213 -2.30 -12.35 15.96
C PHE A 213 -3.21 -12.65 17.13
N THR A 214 -4.18 -11.76 17.39
CA THR A 214 -5.13 -11.89 18.52
C THR A 214 -6.51 -11.35 18.13
N ASN A 215 -7.56 -11.86 18.79
CA ASN A 215 -8.95 -11.49 18.52
C ASN A 215 -9.57 -10.55 19.56
N SER A 216 -8.83 -10.17 20.59
CA SER A 216 -9.31 -9.26 21.62
C SER A 216 -8.27 -8.22 22.02
N LEU A 217 -8.74 -7.04 22.46
CA LEU A 217 -7.86 -5.96 22.92
C LEU A 217 -7.03 -6.39 24.14
N ALA A 218 -7.60 -7.20 25.04
CA ALA A 218 -6.89 -7.69 26.22
C ALA A 218 -5.71 -8.58 25.82
N ALA A 219 -5.92 -9.53 24.89
CA ALA A 219 -4.86 -10.39 24.38
C ALA A 219 -3.82 -9.59 23.58
N HIS A 220 -4.25 -8.59 22.80
CA HIS A 220 -3.35 -7.69 22.09
C HIS A 220 -2.46 -6.90 23.05
N ASN A 221 -3.03 -6.30 24.10
CA ASN A 221 -2.27 -5.56 25.09
C ASN A 221 -1.25 -6.45 25.82
N GLN A 222 -1.58 -7.72 26.05
CA GLN A 222 -0.62 -8.68 26.59
C GLN A 222 0.52 -8.97 25.60
N ALA A 223 0.20 -9.18 24.32
CA ALA A 223 1.21 -9.39 23.27
C ALA A 223 2.13 -8.17 23.09
N VAL A 224 1.61 -6.93 23.19
CA VAL A 224 2.41 -5.71 23.19
C VAL A 224 3.38 -5.67 24.37
N LYS A 225 2.97 -6.08 25.58
CA LYS A 225 3.88 -6.16 26.74
C LYS A 225 5.01 -7.16 26.51
N GLU A 226 4.70 -8.31 25.93
CA GLU A 226 5.68 -9.33 25.57
C GLU A 226 6.70 -8.79 24.57
N TYR A 227 6.22 -8.15 23.49
CA TYR A 227 7.07 -7.47 22.51
C TYR A 227 8.02 -6.45 23.14
N LEU A 228 7.49 -5.57 24.00
CA LEU A 228 8.29 -4.56 24.68
C LEU A 228 9.34 -5.20 25.62
N GLY A 229 9.03 -6.36 26.22
CA GLY A 229 10.00 -7.17 27.00
C GLY A 229 11.17 -7.62 26.14
N VAL A 230 10.89 -8.28 25.01
CA VAL A 230 11.90 -8.73 24.05
C VAL A 230 12.78 -7.58 23.55
N MET A 231 12.17 -6.42 23.25
CA MET A 231 12.94 -5.26 22.77
C MET A 231 13.86 -4.66 23.84
N ARG A 232 13.45 -4.68 25.12
CA ARG A 232 14.30 -4.25 26.24
C ARG A 232 15.49 -5.19 26.44
N GLU A 233 15.26 -6.49 26.39
CA GLU A 233 16.33 -7.51 26.50
C GLU A 233 17.36 -7.35 25.38
N LYS A 234 16.91 -7.19 24.12
CA LYS A 234 17.82 -6.95 22.98
C LYS A 234 18.63 -5.68 23.14
N LYS A 235 18.02 -4.60 23.62
CA LYS A 235 18.72 -3.33 23.87
C LYS A 235 19.78 -3.46 24.97
N SER A 236 19.52 -4.26 26.01
CA SER A 236 20.50 -4.50 27.10
C SER A 236 21.68 -5.37 26.69
N GLN A 237 21.53 -6.18 25.62
CA GLN A 237 22.58 -7.07 25.10
C GLN A 237 23.45 -6.39 24.02
N THR A 238 23.04 -5.22 23.50
CA THR A 238 23.86 -4.46 22.55
C THR A 238 24.83 -3.57 23.32
N PRO A 239 26.18 -3.77 23.18
CA PRO A 239 27.16 -2.92 23.86
C PRO A 239 26.98 -1.45 23.40
N PRO A 240 27.27 -0.49 24.28
CA PRO A 240 27.30 0.92 23.88
C PRO A 240 28.37 1.13 22.81
N GLN A 241 27.96 1.76 21.68
CA GLN A 241 28.90 2.23 20.64
C GLN A 241 29.63 3.46 21.11
#